data_39b8b0d14485b02554dc6ebf3ae2a68a
#
_entry.id   39b8b0d14485b02554dc6ebf3ae2a68a
#
_cell.length_a   1.000
_cell.length_b   1.000
_cell.length_c   1.000
_cell.angle_alpha   90.00
_cell.angle_beta   90.00
_cell.angle_gamma   90.00
#
_symmetry.space_group_name_H-M   'P 1'
#
loop_
_entity.id
_entity.type
_entity.pdbx_description
1 polymer ?
#
loop_
_entity_poly.entity_id
_entity_poly.type
_entity_poly.pdbx_seq_one_letter_code
_entity_poly.pdbx_strand_id
1 'polypeptide(L)'
;MIVAIDGPSGAGKSTVAKAVAKELGFSCLDTGAMYRAIAWRALQDGVALDDEPALGAIARTYDIAFGHVEGDPVPRRVFIGDDEVTDAIRTAEIDRAVSPVSAAPAVREALLDQQRRIGNAGDYVVEGRDIGTVVFPDAAVKVFLTASDEERAHRRVRQNVDRGVGSVDYDEVLTDIRRRDDQDSSRATSPLRPADDAVRLDSTGRYIEEVIEDICSLALRARERADAAASTSTRSAAAGGSLRTEVRGASASDSSSGTAETVADLMNDQEGSCR
;
A
#
# COMPACT_ATOMS: atom_id res chain seq x y z
N MET A 1 -3.79 -6.22 -8.51
CA MET A 1 -4.92 -6.31 -7.53
C MET A 1 -4.44 -5.89 -6.15
N ILE A 2 -5.26 -5.15 -5.38
CA ILE A 2 -4.90 -4.75 -4.00
C ILE A 2 -5.83 -5.46 -3.01
N VAL A 3 -5.22 -6.05 -1.96
CA VAL A 3 -5.88 -6.53 -0.74
C VAL A 3 -5.46 -5.61 0.39
N ALA A 4 -6.38 -4.77 0.87
CA ALA A 4 -6.16 -3.82 1.95
C ALA A 4 -6.50 -4.46 3.30
N ILE A 5 -5.58 -4.40 4.28
CA ILE A 5 -5.79 -4.92 5.65
C ILE A 5 -5.55 -3.80 6.65
N ASP A 6 -6.63 -3.20 7.11
CA ASP A 6 -6.62 -2.15 8.14
C ASP A 6 -6.98 -2.71 9.51
N GLY A 7 -6.69 -1.97 10.56
CA GLY A 7 -7.08 -2.33 11.91
C GLY A 7 -6.14 -1.80 12.99
N PRO A 8 -6.50 -1.94 14.27
CA PRO A 8 -5.78 -1.38 15.41
C PRO A 8 -4.42 -2.06 15.64
N SER A 9 -3.63 -1.48 16.55
CA SER A 9 -2.33 -2.04 16.94
C SER A 9 -2.51 -3.39 17.65
N GLY A 10 -1.66 -4.39 17.33
CA GLY A 10 -1.72 -5.71 17.97
C GLY A 10 -2.79 -6.66 17.40
N ALA A 11 -3.62 -6.25 16.41
CA ALA A 11 -4.64 -7.11 15.79
C ALA A 11 -4.07 -8.27 14.94
N GLY A 12 -2.75 -8.33 14.72
CA GLY A 12 -2.11 -9.40 13.95
C GLY A 12 -1.93 -9.11 12.46
N LYS A 13 -2.22 -7.87 12.00
CA LYS A 13 -2.17 -7.49 10.58
C LYS A 13 -0.89 -7.91 9.86
N SER A 14 0.28 -7.60 10.43
CA SER A 14 1.57 -7.88 9.76
C SER A 14 1.83 -9.37 9.58
N THR A 15 1.41 -10.19 10.54
CA THR A 15 1.53 -11.66 10.43
C THR A 15 0.57 -12.20 9.37
N VAL A 16 -0.68 -11.75 9.43
CA VAL A 16 -1.73 -12.14 8.48
C VAL A 16 -1.39 -11.66 7.07
N ALA A 17 -1.02 -10.39 6.89
CA ALA A 17 -0.70 -9.82 5.58
C ALA A 17 0.45 -10.55 4.89
N LYS A 18 1.51 -10.89 5.63
CA LYS A 18 2.65 -11.66 5.11
C LYS A 18 2.25 -13.08 4.69
N ALA A 19 1.41 -13.74 5.49
CA ALA A 19 0.95 -15.09 5.18
C ALA A 19 0.00 -15.09 3.97
N VAL A 20 -0.96 -14.17 3.92
CA VAL A 20 -1.87 -14.00 2.78
C VAL A 20 -1.09 -13.67 1.50
N ALA A 21 -0.07 -12.80 1.59
CA ALA A 21 0.78 -12.47 0.45
C ALA A 21 1.49 -13.70 -0.10
N LYS A 22 2.01 -14.57 0.77
CA LYS A 22 2.66 -15.84 0.36
C LYS A 22 1.68 -16.80 -0.29
N GLU A 23 0.50 -17.00 0.30
CA GLU A 23 -0.52 -17.90 -0.23
C GLU A 23 -1.02 -17.45 -1.61
N LEU A 24 -1.19 -16.15 -1.82
CA LEU A 24 -1.67 -15.59 -3.08
C LEU A 24 -0.55 -15.36 -4.12
N GLY A 25 0.72 -15.45 -3.73
CA GLY A 25 1.84 -15.04 -4.58
C GLY A 25 1.91 -13.53 -4.83
N PHE A 26 1.36 -12.71 -3.92
CA PHE A 26 1.35 -11.25 -3.97
C PHE A 26 2.51 -10.67 -3.18
N SER A 27 2.98 -9.49 -3.57
CA SER A 27 3.91 -8.73 -2.74
C SER A 27 3.23 -8.21 -1.48
N CYS A 28 4.02 -7.94 -0.42
CA CYS A 28 3.51 -7.41 0.84
C CYS A 28 4.07 -6.01 1.10
N LEU A 29 3.21 -5.06 1.45
CA LEU A 29 3.59 -3.69 1.83
C LEU A 29 3.17 -3.40 3.27
N ASP A 30 4.15 -3.27 4.17
CA ASP A 30 4.00 -2.80 5.55
C ASP A 30 4.12 -1.27 5.57
N THR A 31 2.99 -0.55 5.47
CA THR A 31 3.02 0.91 5.52
C THR A 31 3.45 1.44 6.89
N GLY A 32 3.21 0.68 7.95
CA GLY A 32 3.71 1.00 9.30
C GLY A 32 5.23 1.08 9.36
N ALA A 33 5.94 0.26 8.59
CA ALA A 33 7.40 0.33 8.48
C ALA A 33 7.85 1.65 7.83
N MET A 34 7.07 2.20 6.89
CA MET A 34 7.39 3.49 6.25
C MET A 34 7.35 4.64 7.27
N TYR A 35 6.29 4.74 8.07
CA TYR A 35 6.22 5.76 9.14
C TYR A 35 7.32 5.58 10.20
N ARG A 36 7.69 4.34 10.50
CA ARG A 36 8.79 4.03 11.42
C ARG A 36 10.14 4.45 10.86
N ALA A 37 10.36 4.31 9.56
CA ALA A 37 11.58 4.76 8.90
C ALA A 37 11.71 6.29 8.95
N ILE A 38 10.61 7.03 8.76
CA ILE A 38 10.61 8.49 8.95
C ILE A 38 10.88 8.86 10.40
N ALA A 39 10.27 8.17 11.37
CA ALA A 39 10.53 8.42 12.80
C ALA A 39 11.99 8.15 13.15
N TRP A 40 12.58 7.06 12.64
CA TRP A 40 13.99 6.76 12.83
C TRP A 40 14.88 7.88 12.26
N ARG A 41 14.63 8.30 11.03
CA ARG A 41 15.41 9.37 10.39
C ARG A 41 15.30 10.68 11.16
N ALA A 42 14.10 11.06 11.60
CA ALA A 42 13.89 12.25 12.40
C ALA A 42 14.73 12.25 13.69
N LEU A 43 14.78 11.10 14.37
CA LEU A 43 15.60 10.94 15.59
C LEU A 43 17.11 11.02 15.27
N GLN A 44 17.56 10.42 14.15
CA GLN A 44 18.97 10.51 13.74
C GLN A 44 19.39 11.95 13.40
N ASP A 45 18.50 12.71 12.79
CA ASP A 45 18.75 14.11 12.40
C ASP A 45 18.50 15.10 13.57
N GLY A 46 18.06 14.61 14.75
CA GLY A 46 17.73 15.45 15.88
C GLY A 46 16.50 16.35 15.68
N VAL A 47 15.60 15.95 14.79
CA VAL A 47 14.35 16.68 14.51
C VAL A 47 13.31 16.36 15.58
N ALA A 48 12.69 17.42 16.12
CA ALA A 48 11.63 17.28 17.10
C ALA A 48 10.39 16.58 16.47
N LEU A 49 9.76 15.66 17.21
CA LEU A 49 8.65 14.86 16.71
C LEU A 49 7.32 15.64 16.58
N ASP A 50 7.29 16.89 17.03
CA ASP A 50 6.21 17.86 16.88
C ASP A 50 6.50 18.93 15.80
N ASP A 51 7.70 18.91 15.20
CA ASP A 51 8.05 19.77 14.05
C ASP A 51 7.50 19.17 12.75
N GLU A 52 6.20 19.36 12.50
CA GLU A 52 5.51 18.84 11.33
C GLU A 52 6.16 19.25 10.00
N PRO A 53 6.55 20.53 9.77
CA PRO A 53 7.25 20.93 8.53
C PRO A 53 8.55 20.15 8.29
N ALA A 54 9.38 19.96 9.32
CA ALA A 54 10.64 19.24 9.22
C ALA A 54 10.40 17.73 8.98
N LEU A 55 9.45 17.12 9.69
CA LEU A 55 9.06 15.73 9.46
C LEU A 55 8.55 15.52 8.02
N GLY A 56 7.72 16.43 7.53
CA GLY A 56 7.23 16.40 6.14
C GLY A 56 8.37 16.57 5.13
N ALA A 57 9.39 17.39 5.41
CA ALA A 57 10.57 17.53 4.56
C ALA A 57 11.37 16.21 4.49
N ILE A 58 11.59 15.52 5.61
CA ILE A 58 12.21 14.20 5.65
C ILE A 58 11.44 13.23 4.77
N ALA A 59 10.11 13.15 4.93
CA ALA A 59 9.27 12.22 4.20
C ALA A 59 9.25 12.48 2.67
N ARG A 60 9.44 13.71 2.23
CA ARG A 60 9.57 14.08 0.81
C ARG A 60 10.96 13.83 0.26
N THR A 61 12.00 13.96 1.09
CA THR A 61 13.39 13.85 0.66
C THR A 61 13.83 12.41 0.48
N TYR A 62 13.35 11.51 1.35
CA TYR A 62 13.82 10.13 1.37
C TYR A 62 12.78 9.17 0.82
N ASP A 63 13.16 8.43 -0.22
CA ASP A 63 12.41 7.27 -0.68
C ASP A 63 12.59 6.10 0.29
N ILE A 64 11.48 5.39 0.55
CA ILE A 64 11.49 4.18 1.35
C ILE A 64 11.38 2.99 0.40
N ALA A 65 12.33 2.06 0.52
CA ALA A 65 12.39 0.87 -0.30
C ALA A 65 12.32 -0.40 0.54
N PHE A 66 11.82 -1.46 -0.09
CA PHE A 66 11.67 -2.78 0.50
C PHE A 66 12.50 -3.79 -0.27
N GLY A 67 13.44 -4.44 0.41
CA GLY A 67 14.32 -5.45 -0.18
C GLY A 67 13.73 -6.85 -0.07
N HIS A 68 13.60 -7.53 -1.21
CA HIS A 68 13.13 -8.90 -1.31
C HIS A 68 14.29 -9.88 -1.47
N VAL A 69 14.11 -11.12 -1.01
CA VAL A 69 14.94 -12.26 -1.40
C VAL A 69 14.27 -12.89 -2.61
N GLU A 70 15.06 -13.37 -3.54
CA GLU A 70 14.55 -14.04 -4.74
C GLU A 70 13.57 -15.17 -4.37
N GLY A 71 12.39 -15.17 -4.96
CA GLY A 71 11.32 -16.13 -4.69
C GLY A 71 10.50 -15.89 -3.42
N ASP A 72 10.85 -14.89 -2.57
CA ASP A 72 10.03 -14.52 -1.41
C ASP A 72 9.23 -13.22 -1.72
N PRO A 73 7.88 -13.28 -1.80
CA PRO A 73 7.06 -12.11 -2.06
C PRO A 73 7.02 -11.14 -0.87
N VAL A 74 7.48 -11.58 0.30
CA VAL A 74 7.51 -10.76 1.52
C VAL A 74 8.88 -10.10 1.67
N PRO A 75 8.93 -8.76 1.79
CA PRO A 75 10.21 -8.06 1.94
C PRO A 75 10.88 -8.43 3.28
N ARG A 76 12.20 -8.62 3.21
CA ARG A 76 13.04 -8.92 4.36
C ARG A 76 13.78 -7.72 4.90
N ARG A 77 13.97 -6.68 4.08
CA ARG A 77 14.74 -5.48 4.44
C ARG A 77 13.93 -4.23 4.17
N VAL A 78 14.19 -3.19 4.94
CA VAL A 78 13.61 -1.85 4.81
C VAL A 78 14.73 -0.85 4.72
N PHE A 79 14.64 0.05 3.77
CA PHE A 79 15.62 1.11 3.52
C PHE A 79 14.93 2.47 3.57
N ILE A 80 15.67 3.49 4.03
CA ILE A 80 15.34 4.90 3.88
C ILE A 80 16.51 5.62 3.22
N GLY A 81 16.35 6.07 1.97
CA GLY A 81 17.49 6.43 1.14
C GLY A 81 18.45 5.24 1.02
N ASP A 82 19.72 5.45 1.36
CA ASP A 82 20.77 4.42 1.30
C ASP A 82 20.91 3.62 2.62
N ASP A 83 20.19 4.02 3.69
CA ASP A 83 20.32 3.40 5.01
C ASP A 83 19.40 2.18 5.12
N GLU A 84 19.97 0.99 5.44
CA GLU A 84 19.18 -0.16 5.85
C GLU A 84 18.73 -0.01 7.31
N VAL A 85 17.41 0.00 7.53
CA VAL A 85 16.81 0.28 8.84
C VAL A 85 15.95 -0.86 9.38
N THR A 86 16.08 -2.06 8.81
CA THR A 86 15.24 -3.25 9.08
C THR A 86 15.02 -3.51 10.58
N ASP A 87 16.09 -3.55 11.37
CA ASP A 87 16.02 -3.78 12.80
C ASP A 87 15.90 -2.48 13.59
N ALA A 88 16.55 -1.40 13.11
CA ALA A 88 16.56 -0.11 13.77
C ALA A 88 15.15 0.48 13.97
N ILE A 89 14.22 0.22 13.07
CA ILE A 89 12.82 0.65 13.16
C ILE A 89 11.93 -0.22 14.06
N ARG A 90 12.48 -1.24 14.71
CA ARG A 90 11.74 -2.19 15.56
C ARG A 90 12.02 -2.04 17.06
N THR A 91 12.59 -0.92 17.46
CA THR A 91 12.94 -0.61 18.85
C THR A 91 11.77 0.00 19.63
N ALA A 92 11.84 -0.03 20.98
CA ALA A 92 10.86 0.62 21.84
C ALA A 92 10.84 2.15 21.67
N GLU A 93 11.98 2.75 21.32
CA GLU A 93 12.09 4.18 21.03
C GLU A 93 11.27 4.56 19.80
N ILE A 94 11.42 3.80 18.71
CA ILE A 94 10.64 4.00 17.49
C ILE A 94 9.16 3.69 17.73
N ASP A 95 8.81 2.71 18.56
CA ASP A 95 7.42 2.43 18.92
C ASP A 95 6.73 3.64 19.57
N ARG A 96 7.47 4.44 20.35
CA ARG A 96 6.98 5.71 20.92
C ARG A 96 6.95 6.85 19.90
N ALA A 97 7.99 6.96 19.08
CA ALA A 97 8.15 8.04 18.12
C ALA A 97 7.18 7.97 16.93
N VAL A 98 6.77 6.75 16.51
CA VAL A 98 5.95 6.58 15.31
C VAL A 98 4.55 7.19 15.43
N SER A 99 3.97 7.27 16.63
CA SER A 99 2.61 7.81 16.82
C SER A 99 2.51 9.29 16.44
N PRO A 100 3.33 10.24 16.99
CA PRO A 100 3.33 11.63 16.57
C PRO A 100 3.70 11.78 15.08
N VAL A 101 4.71 11.08 14.59
CA VAL A 101 5.12 11.15 13.17
C VAL A 101 3.99 10.72 12.24
N SER A 102 3.27 9.64 12.55
CA SER A 102 2.15 9.17 11.73
C SER A 102 0.88 10.02 11.85
N ALA A 103 0.80 10.90 12.86
CA ALA A 103 -0.28 11.87 13.01
C ALA A 103 -0.03 13.15 12.20
N ALA A 104 1.23 13.45 11.83
CA ALA A 104 1.59 14.65 11.08
C ALA A 104 1.03 14.62 9.65
N PRO A 105 0.14 15.55 9.25
CA PRO A 105 -0.47 15.59 7.91
C PRO A 105 0.56 15.66 6.79
N ALA A 106 1.62 16.46 6.96
CA ALA A 106 2.67 16.61 5.95
C ALA A 106 3.45 15.30 5.66
N VAL A 107 3.64 14.45 6.68
CA VAL A 107 4.24 13.12 6.53
C VAL A 107 3.27 12.19 5.78
N ARG A 108 2.00 12.22 6.14
CA ARG A 108 0.97 11.38 5.49
C ARG A 108 0.82 11.70 4.01
N GLU A 109 0.77 13.00 3.68
CA GLU A 109 0.71 13.46 2.28
C GLU A 109 1.92 12.97 1.48
N ALA A 110 3.14 13.14 2.00
CA ALA A 110 4.37 12.72 1.33
C ALA A 110 4.44 11.18 1.14
N LEU A 111 4.02 10.40 2.13
CA LEU A 111 4.04 8.94 2.05
C LEU A 111 2.91 8.36 1.19
N LEU A 112 1.79 9.07 1.02
CA LEU A 112 0.66 8.59 0.22
C LEU A 112 1.06 8.26 -1.21
N ASP A 113 1.82 9.15 -1.85
CA ASP A 113 2.29 8.94 -3.22
C ASP A 113 3.28 7.77 -3.31
N GLN A 114 4.17 7.62 -2.33
CA GLN A 114 5.09 6.49 -2.27
C GLN A 114 4.34 5.16 -2.09
N GLN A 115 3.36 5.11 -1.19
CA GLN A 115 2.53 3.92 -0.95
C GLN A 115 1.76 3.52 -2.22
N ARG A 116 1.14 4.49 -2.90
CA ARG A 116 0.40 4.27 -4.15
C ARG A 116 1.32 3.83 -5.28
N ARG A 117 2.49 4.43 -5.43
CA ARG A 117 3.48 4.04 -6.43
C ARG A 117 3.91 2.58 -6.25
N ILE A 118 4.20 2.17 -5.01
CA ILE A 118 4.60 0.80 -4.71
C ILE A 118 3.45 -0.17 -4.96
N GLY A 119 2.26 0.06 -4.39
CA GLY A 119 1.14 -0.86 -4.52
C GLY A 119 0.59 -0.99 -5.94
N ASN A 120 0.68 0.06 -6.76
CA ASN A 120 0.24 0.01 -8.15
C ASN A 120 1.24 -0.70 -9.09
N ALA A 121 2.41 -1.09 -8.59
CA ALA A 121 3.39 -1.82 -9.41
C ALA A 121 3.03 -3.30 -9.66
N GLY A 122 1.99 -3.84 -8.99
CA GLY A 122 1.59 -5.22 -9.15
C GLY A 122 0.42 -5.65 -8.27
N ASP A 123 0.40 -6.92 -7.93
CA ASP A 123 -0.54 -7.48 -6.95
C ASP A 123 0.05 -7.37 -5.53
N TYR A 124 -0.66 -6.70 -4.63
CA TYR A 124 -0.16 -6.42 -3.28
C TYR A 124 -1.18 -6.72 -2.20
N VAL A 125 -0.68 -7.26 -1.08
CA VAL A 125 -1.33 -7.17 0.23
C VAL A 125 -0.73 -5.99 0.97
N VAL A 126 -1.55 -4.98 1.27
CA VAL A 126 -1.12 -3.73 1.91
C VAL A 126 -1.73 -3.65 3.29
N GLU A 127 -0.90 -3.52 4.32
CA GLU A 127 -1.37 -3.36 5.70
C GLU A 127 -1.17 -1.94 6.22
N GLY A 128 -2.14 -1.47 7.03
CA GLY A 128 -2.07 -0.14 7.63
C GLY A 128 -3.18 0.20 8.61
N ARG A 129 -3.68 1.44 8.51
CA ARG A 129 -4.76 2.02 9.32
C ARG A 129 -5.88 2.63 8.47
N ASP A 130 -5.54 3.02 7.27
CA ASP A 130 -6.37 3.81 6.35
C ASP A 130 -6.17 3.38 4.89
N ILE A 131 -5.74 2.14 4.69
CA ILE A 131 -5.45 1.62 3.35
C ILE A 131 -6.72 1.59 2.51
N GLY A 132 -7.78 0.97 3.01
CA GLY A 132 -9.06 0.85 2.30
C GLY A 132 -9.91 2.12 2.31
N THR A 133 -9.56 3.14 3.12
CA THR A 133 -10.31 4.41 3.19
C THR A 133 -9.65 5.55 2.44
N VAL A 134 -8.30 5.58 2.37
CA VAL A 134 -7.53 6.72 1.85
C VAL A 134 -6.50 6.28 0.82
N VAL A 135 -5.67 5.30 1.12
CA VAL A 135 -4.53 4.94 0.24
C VAL A 135 -5.03 4.25 -1.03
N PHE A 136 -5.83 3.21 -0.89
CA PHE A 136 -6.44 2.44 -1.97
C PHE A 136 -7.96 2.29 -1.75
N PRO A 137 -8.71 3.38 -1.91
CA PRO A 137 -10.17 3.36 -1.71
C PRO A 137 -10.91 2.43 -2.69
N ASP A 138 -10.27 2.09 -3.81
CA ASP A 138 -10.79 1.17 -4.81
C ASP A 138 -10.15 -0.23 -4.73
N ALA A 139 -9.53 -0.59 -3.57
CA ALA A 139 -8.96 -1.92 -3.37
C ALA A 139 -10.00 -3.01 -3.59
N ALA A 140 -9.64 -4.07 -4.33
CA ALA A 140 -10.55 -5.16 -4.70
C ALA A 140 -11.06 -5.95 -3.47
N VAL A 141 -10.26 -5.97 -2.40
CA VAL A 141 -10.64 -6.55 -1.10
C VAL A 141 -10.21 -5.58 -0.01
N LYS A 142 -11.13 -5.28 0.89
CA LYS A 142 -10.86 -4.47 2.08
C LYS A 142 -11.26 -5.26 3.32
N VAL A 143 -10.32 -5.39 4.23
CA VAL A 143 -10.50 -6.10 5.50
C VAL A 143 -10.17 -5.14 6.64
N PHE A 144 -11.06 -5.07 7.61
CA PHE A 144 -10.78 -4.43 8.90
C PHE A 144 -10.59 -5.53 9.95
N LEU A 145 -9.30 -5.82 10.24
CA LEU A 145 -8.90 -6.87 11.17
C LEU A 145 -8.84 -6.31 12.58
N THR A 146 -9.57 -6.90 13.50
CA THR A 146 -9.61 -6.51 14.92
C THR A 146 -9.38 -7.71 15.84
N ALA A 147 -9.20 -7.43 17.11
CA ALA A 147 -9.29 -8.34 18.25
C ALA A 147 -9.59 -7.51 19.50
N SER A 148 -10.05 -8.16 20.57
CA SER A 148 -10.25 -7.48 21.85
C SER A 148 -8.94 -6.85 22.35
N ASP A 149 -9.06 -5.78 23.14
CA ASP A 149 -7.89 -5.08 23.70
C ASP A 149 -7.02 -6.04 24.52
N GLU A 150 -7.65 -6.92 25.27
CA GLU A 150 -7.00 -7.90 26.12
C GLU A 150 -6.20 -8.92 25.29
N GLU A 151 -6.80 -9.45 24.21
CA GLU A 151 -6.10 -10.37 23.32
C GLU A 151 -4.92 -9.70 22.63
N ARG A 152 -5.08 -8.45 22.19
CA ARG A 152 -4.01 -7.65 21.57
C ARG A 152 -2.89 -7.35 22.56
N ALA A 153 -3.21 -7.10 23.83
CA ALA A 153 -2.22 -6.91 24.89
C ALA A 153 -1.44 -8.20 25.16
N HIS A 154 -2.11 -9.34 25.26
CA HIS A 154 -1.46 -10.64 25.42
C HIS A 154 -0.52 -10.97 24.24
N ARG A 155 -0.96 -10.70 23.01
CA ARG A 155 -0.12 -10.89 21.80
C ARG A 155 1.11 -10.00 21.83
N ARG A 156 0.95 -8.73 22.25
CA ARG A 156 2.06 -7.77 22.33
C ARG A 156 3.05 -8.14 23.41
N VAL A 157 2.60 -8.55 24.60
CA VAL A 157 3.49 -9.02 25.68
C VAL A 157 4.34 -10.21 25.19
N ARG A 158 3.72 -11.22 24.60
CA ARG A 158 4.46 -12.36 24.01
C ARG A 158 5.49 -11.90 22.99
N GLN A 159 5.10 -11.00 22.06
CA GLN A 159 6.00 -10.46 21.06
C GLN A 159 7.19 -9.69 21.66
N ASN A 160 6.95 -8.94 22.74
CA ASN A 160 7.99 -8.19 23.44
C ASN A 160 8.97 -9.13 24.16
N VAL A 161 8.46 -10.21 24.78
CA VAL A 161 9.31 -11.28 25.37
C VAL A 161 10.19 -11.93 24.30
N ASP A 162 9.61 -12.36 23.19
CA ASP A 162 10.33 -13.04 22.12
C ASP A 162 11.42 -12.18 21.48
N ARG A 163 11.20 -10.87 21.40
CA ARG A 163 12.15 -9.90 20.84
C ARG A 163 13.12 -9.29 21.85
N GLY A 164 12.87 -9.47 23.13
CA GLY A 164 13.62 -8.76 24.18
C GLY A 164 13.48 -7.24 24.14
N VAL A 165 12.33 -6.73 23.63
CA VAL A 165 12.12 -5.28 23.42
C VAL A 165 10.73 -4.86 23.91
N GLY A 166 10.67 -3.73 24.62
CA GLY A 166 9.42 -3.16 25.13
C GLY A 166 9.03 -3.68 26.52
N SER A 167 7.89 -3.19 27.03
CA SER A 167 7.37 -3.64 28.32
C SER A 167 6.77 -5.04 28.22
N VAL A 168 6.99 -5.85 29.24
CA VAL A 168 6.35 -7.15 29.43
C VAL A 168 5.24 -7.09 30.49
N ASP A 169 5.03 -5.92 31.10
CA ASP A 169 3.91 -5.67 32.00
C ASP A 169 2.61 -5.56 31.18
N TYR A 170 1.66 -6.40 31.52
CA TYR A 170 0.39 -6.50 30.81
C TYR A 170 -0.43 -5.20 30.89
N ASP A 171 -0.51 -4.58 32.06
CA ASP A 171 -1.33 -3.39 32.29
C ASP A 171 -0.74 -2.17 31.57
N GLU A 172 0.59 -2.03 31.58
CA GLU A 172 1.28 -1.02 30.78
C GLU A 172 1.01 -1.22 29.28
N VAL A 173 1.15 -2.44 28.78
CA VAL A 173 0.93 -2.76 27.36
C VAL A 173 -0.53 -2.53 26.96
N LEU A 174 -1.49 -2.92 27.80
CA LEU A 174 -2.91 -2.69 27.55
C LEU A 174 -3.23 -1.19 27.50
N THR A 175 -2.69 -0.42 28.44
CA THR A 175 -2.84 1.04 28.49
C THR A 175 -2.25 1.70 27.24
N ASP A 176 -1.07 1.28 26.80
CA ASP A 176 -0.42 1.79 25.58
C ASP A 176 -1.20 1.46 24.31
N ILE A 177 -1.77 0.25 24.21
CA ILE A 177 -2.61 -0.15 23.09
C ILE A 177 -3.85 0.75 22.99
N ARG A 178 -4.58 0.94 24.09
CA ARG A 178 -5.77 1.80 24.16
C ARG A 178 -5.44 3.23 23.77
N ARG A 179 -4.38 3.79 24.37
CA ARG A 179 -3.92 5.15 24.05
C ARG A 179 -3.60 5.33 22.55
N ARG A 180 -2.95 4.34 21.93
CA ARG A 180 -2.63 4.40 20.48
C ARG A 180 -3.86 4.30 19.60
N ASP A 181 -4.81 3.44 19.97
CA ASP A 181 -6.06 3.30 19.21
C ASP A 181 -6.91 4.56 19.30
N ASP A 182 -6.96 5.21 20.46
CA ASP A 182 -7.59 6.51 20.63
C ASP A 182 -6.93 7.58 19.77
N GLN A 183 -5.59 7.63 19.77
CA GLN A 183 -4.83 8.53 18.90
C GLN A 183 -5.07 8.25 17.41
N ASP A 184 -5.04 6.97 16.99
CA ASP A 184 -5.25 6.57 15.60
C ASP A 184 -6.69 6.88 15.14
N SER A 185 -7.69 6.71 16.01
CA SER A 185 -9.12 6.91 15.69
C SER A 185 -9.54 8.39 15.74
N SER A 186 -8.90 9.20 16.58
CA SER A 186 -9.22 10.61 16.77
C SER A 186 -8.45 11.56 15.83
N ARG A 187 -7.61 11.05 14.93
CA ARG A 187 -6.86 11.88 13.98
C ARG A 187 -7.80 12.72 13.12
N ALA A 188 -7.45 13.98 12.93
CA ALA A 188 -8.16 14.86 11.98
C ALA A 188 -8.01 14.39 10.53
N THR A 189 -6.85 13.78 10.20
CA THR A 189 -6.53 13.27 8.87
C THR A 189 -6.39 11.75 8.92
N SER A 190 -7.12 11.04 8.05
CA SER A 190 -7.07 9.58 7.91
C SER A 190 -7.26 8.82 9.25
N PRO A 191 -8.37 9.03 9.97
CA PRO A 191 -8.64 8.32 11.20
C PRO A 191 -8.73 6.81 10.97
N LEU A 192 -8.33 6.03 11.97
CA LEU A 192 -8.52 4.59 11.96
C LEU A 192 -10.02 4.27 12.03
N ARG A 193 -10.56 3.84 10.92
CA ARG A 193 -11.94 3.36 10.79
C ARG A 193 -12.05 2.36 9.65
N PRO A 194 -12.99 1.42 9.72
CA PRO A 194 -13.25 0.55 8.58
C PRO A 194 -13.77 1.36 7.38
N ALA A 195 -13.41 0.95 6.18
CA ALA A 195 -14.10 1.41 4.98
C ALA A 195 -15.54 0.86 4.96
N ASP A 196 -16.46 1.56 4.30
CA ASP A 196 -17.89 1.21 4.33
C ASP A 196 -18.14 -0.19 3.70
N ASP A 197 -17.31 -0.57 2.74
CA ASP A 197 -17.32 -1.86 2.05
C ASP A 197 -16.30 -2.87 2.61
N ALA A 198 -15.66 -2.57 3.74
CA ALA A 198 -14.71 -3.49 4.35
C ALA A 198 -15.39 -4.65 5.08
N VAL A 199 -14.87 -5.86 4.87
CA VAL A 199 -15.22 -7.02 5.69
C VAL A 199 -14.54 -6.90 7.05
N ARG A 200 -15.34 -6.90 8.14
CA ARG A 200 -14.80 -6.86 9.49
C ARG A 200 -14.51 -8.29 9.94
N LEU A 201 -13.27 -8.55 10.33
CA LEU A 201 -12.81 -9.82 10.86
C LEU A 201 -12.31 -9.63 12.30
N ASP A 202 -12.99 -10.26 13.23
CA ASP A 202 -12.54 -10.37 14.61
C ASP A 202 -11.69 -11.64 14.76
N SER A 203 -10.44 -11.47 15.14
CA SER A 203 -9.48 -12.54 15.34
C SER A 203 -9.34 -12.98 16.81
N THR A 204 -10.22 -12.49 17.71
CA THR A 204 -10.22 -12.87 19.13
C THR A 204 -10.50 -14.35 19.27
N GLY A 205 -9.55 -15.09 19.88
CA GLY A 205 -9.69 -16.52 20.13
C GLY A 205 -9.67 -17.40 18.88
N ARG A 206 -9.40 -16.85 17.70
CA ARG A 206 -9.30 -17.61 16.46
C ARG A 206 -7.86 -18.03 16.17
N TYR A 207 -7.71 -19.17 15.52
CA TYR A 207 -6.42 -19.57 14.92
C TYR A 207 -6.08 -18.64 13.74
N ILE A 208 -4.79 -18.35 13.59
CA ILE A 208 -4.35 -17.43 12.55
C ILE A 208 -4.62 -17.96 11.15
N GLU A 209 -4.55 -19.28 10.98
CA GLU A 209 -4.81 -20.00 9.74
C GLU A 209 -6.24 -19.76 9.23
N GLU A 210 -7.23 -19.73 10.12
CA GLU A 210 -8.62 -19.45 9.77
C GLU A 210 -8.81 -18.02 9.24
N VAL A 211 -8.10 -17.06 9.84
CA VAL A 211 -8.13 -15.65 9.40
C VAL A 211 -7.48 -15.49 8.03
N ILE A 212 -6.36 -16.19 7.79
CA ILE A 212 -5.65 -16.22 6.51
C ILE A 212 -6.55 -16.81 5.43
N GLU A 213 -7.19 -17.95 5.70
CA GLU A 213 -8.09 -18.63 4.76
C GLU A 213 -9.28 -17.76 4.37
N ASP A 214 -9.90 -17.07 5.34
CA ASP A 214 -10.98 -16.12 5.08
C ASP A 214 -10.54 -15.03 4.10
N ILE A 215 -9.38 -14.41 4.32
CA ILE A 215 -8.89 -13.32 3.47
C ILE A 215 -8.49 -13.83 2.08
N CYS A 216 -7.81 -14.97 1.99
CA CYS A 216 -7.48 -15.60 0.72
C CYS A 216 -8.74 -15.93 -0.08
N SER A 217 -9.77 -16.46 0.57
CA SER A 217 -11.07 -16.73 -0.04
C SER A 217 -11.76 -15.47 -0.57
N LEU A 218 -11.65 -14.33 0.14
CA LEU A 218 -12.15 -13.03 -0.35
C LEU A 218 -11.38 -12.59 -1.60
N ALA A 219 -10.06 -12.73 -1.59
CA ALA A 219 -9.21 -12.33 -2.71
C ALA A 219 -9.48 -13.16 -3.98
N LEU A 220 -9.61 -14.49 -3.85
CA LEU A 220 -9.91 -15.38 -4.95
C LEU A 220 -11.29 -15.06 -5.57
N ARG A 221 -12.31 -14.87 -4.74
CA ARG A 221 -13.65 -14.47 -5.23
C ARG A 221 -13.64 -13.10 -5.92
N ALA A 222 -12.84 -12.14 -5.46
CA ALA A 222 -12.71 -10.85 -6.10
C ALA A 222 -12.05 -10.97 -7.47
N ARG A 223 -11.04 -11.81 -7.61
CA ARG A 223 -10.35 -12.10 -8.87
C ARG A 223 -11.29 -12.75 -9.89
N GLU A 224 -12.03 -13.78 -9.48
CA GLU A 224 -13.03 -14.44 -10.32
C GLU A 224 -14.09 -13.47 -10.88
N ARG A 225 -14.57 -12.54 -10.04
CA ARG A 225 -15.53 -11.51 -10.46
C ARG A 225 -14.91 -10.54 -11.48
N ALA A 226 -13.67 -10.15 -11.30
CA ALA A 226 -12.97 -9.28 -12.24
C ALA A 226 -12.77 -9.95 -13.59
N ASP A 227 -12.37 -11.23 -13.61
CA ASP A 227 -12.18 -12.02 -14.82
C ASP A 227 -13.50 -12.25 -15.57
N ALA A 228 -14.59 -12.52 -14.85
CA ALA A 228 -15.93 -12.66 -15.43
C ALA A 228 -16.42 -11.35 -16.06
N ALA A 229 -16.19 -10.21 -15.40
CA ALA A 229 -16.55 -8.89 -15.91
C ALA A 229 -15.76 -8.53 -17.19
N ALA A 230 -14.46 -8.80 -17.21
CA ALA A 230 -13.60 -8.61 -18.38
C ALA A 230 -14.06 -9.46 -19.57
N SER A 231 -14.40 -10.73 -19.35
CA SER A 231 -14.89 -11.64 -20.37
C SER A 231 -16.23 -11.19 -20.99
N THR A 232 -17.11 -10.61 -20.18
CA THR A 232 -18.42 -10.10 -20.64
C THR A 232 -18.24 -8.84 -21.48
N SER A 233 -17.33 -7.94 -21.08
CA SER A 233 -17.02 -6.70 -21.81
C SER A 233 -16.44 -7.00 -23.20
N THR A 234 -15.55 -7.99 -23.29
CA THR A 234 -14.94 -8.41 -24.58
C THR A 234 -15.98 -9.00 -25.53
N ARG A 235 -16.94 -9.78 -25.02
CA ARG A 235 -18.04 -10.34 -25.85
C ARG A 235 -18.99 -9.26 -26.38
N SER A 236 -19.30 -8.25 -25.56
CA SER A 236 -20.16 -7.13 -25.96
C SER A 236 -19.50 -6.27 -27.04
N ALA A 237 -18.19 -6.01 -26.94
CA ALA A 237 -17.45 -5.28 -27.96
C ALA A 237 -17.37 -6.02 -29.31
N ALA A 238 -17.24 -7.35 -29.27
CA ALA A 238 -17.21 -8.18 -30.47
C ALA A 238 -18.58 -8.26 -31.17
N ALA A 239 -19.68 -8.23 -30.41
CA ALA A 239 -21.03 -8.26 -30.96
C ALA A 239 -21.47 -6.90 -31.58
N GLY A 240 -20.93 -5.78 -31.08
CA GLY A 240 -21.20 -4.43 -31.60
C GLY A 240 -20.45 -4.08 -32.90
N GLY A 241 -19.40 -4.84 -33.26
CA GLY A 241 -18.59 -4.60 -34.46
C GLY A 241 -19.17 -5.15 -35.77
N SER A 242 -20.25 -5.94 -35.70
CA SER A 242 -20.81 -6.63 -36.88
C SER A 242 -21.97 -5.91 -37.62
N LEU A 243 -22.28 -4.65 -37.27
CA LEU A 243 -23.43 -3.92 -37.84
C LEU A 243 -23.05 -2.65 -38.62
N ARG A 244 -21.90 -2.61 -39.29
CA ARG A 244 -21.60 -1.54 -40.25
C ARG A 244 -20.78 -2.03 -41.43
N THR A 245 -21.42 -2.76 -42.35
CA THR A 245 -21.01 -2.79 -43.77
C THR A 245 -22.12 -3.39 -44.63
N GLU A 246 -23.17 -2.64 -44.91
CA GLU A 246 -24.00 -2.79 -46.10
C GLU A 246 -24.85 -1.54 -46.30
N VAL A 247 -24.35 -0.57 -47.07
CA VAL A 247 -25.20 0.24 -47.96
C VAL A 247 -24.37 0.76 -49.14
N ARG A 248 -24.60 0.09 -50.28
CA ARG A 248 -24.75 0.61 -51.63
C ARG A 248 -23.64 1.43 -52.30
N GLY A 249 -23.12 0.84 -53.32
CA GLY A 249 -22.57 1.53 -54.47
C GLY A 249 -23.63 2.25 -55.30
N ALA A 250 -23.28 3.40 -55.84
CA ALA A 250 -23.80 3.95 -57.08
C ALA A 250 -22.83 5.01 -57.63
N SER A 251 -22.22 4.65 -58.76
CA SER A 251 -21.82 5.43 -59.94
C SER A 251 -21.79 6.96 -59.91
N ALA A 252 -20.69 7.58 -60.30
CA ALA A 252 -20.46 8.19 -61.60
C ALA A 252 -19.27 9.16 -61.58
N SER A 253 -18.33 8.93 -62.48
CA SER A 253 -17.63 9.81 -63.42
C SER A 253 -17.38 11.29 -63.05
N ASP A 254 -16.22 11.82 -63.03
CA ASP A 254 -15.44 12.36 -64.14
C ASP A 254 -14.41 13.39 -63.69
N SER A 255 -13.26 13.29 -64.30
CA SER A 255 -12.27 14.29 -64.72
C SER A 255 -11.66 15.34 -63.78
N SER A 256 -10.40 15.29 -63.80
CA SER A 256 -9.38 16.27 -64.22
C SER A 256 -8.34 16.67 -63.14
N SER A 257 -7.15 16.25 -63.44
CA SER A 257 -5.88 16.97 -63.59
C SER A 257 -5.48 17.98 -62.48
N GLY A 258 -4.28 17.75 -61.97
CA GLY A 258 -3.49 18.86 -61.45
C GLY A 258 -2.36 18.48 -60.53
N THR A 259 -1.20 18.18 -61.15
CA THR A 259 0.20 18.49 -60.77
C THR A 259 0.72 18.17 -59.35
N ALA A 260 1.74 17.36 -59.43
CA ALA A 260 2.77 17.10 -58.45
C ALA A 260 3.53 18.40 -58.06
N GLU A 261 3.97 18.46 -56.85
CA GLU A 261 5.28 19.05 -56.53
C GLU A 261 5.85 18.38 -55.24
N THR A 262 7.01 17.80 -55.47
CA THR A 262 7.98 17.22 -54.55
C THR A 262 8.83 18.33 -54.01
N VAL A 263 9.05 18.38 -52.72
CA VAL A 263 10.31 18.93 -52.18
C VAL A 263 10.79 18.04 -51.02
N ALA A 264 11.84 17.33 -51.33
CA ALA A 264 12.77 16.70 -50.42
C ALA A 264 13.79 17.76 -49.94
N ASP A 265 14.53 17.38 -48.88
CA ASP A 265 15.78 17.94 -48.41
C ASP A 265 15.72 19.08 -47.37
N LEU A 266 16.18 18.72 -46.22
CA LEU A 266 17.36 19.30 -45.61
C LEU A 266 17.82 18.48 -44.40
N MET A 267 18.75 17.55 -44.70
CA MET A 267 19.75 17.05 -43.73
C MET A 267 20.81 18.13 -43.57
N ASN A 268 21.35 18.31 -42.41
CA ASN A 268 22.76 18.25 -42.10
C ASN A 268 23.26 19.30 -41.08
N ASP A 269 24.14 18.81 -40.24
CA ASP A 269 25.25 19.45 -39.55
C ASP A 269 24.97 20.35 -38.31
N GLN A 270 25.47 19.96 -37.14
CA GLN A 270 26.92 20.10 -36.81
C GLN A 270 27.31 19.39 -35.51
N GLU A 271 28.34 18.60 -35.64
CA GLU A 271 29.23 18.21 -34.55
C GLU A 271 30.07 19.41 -34.05
N GLY A 272 30.58 19.27 -32.84
CA GLY A 272 31.76 20.02 -32.38
C GLY A 272 31.69 20.44 -30.93
N SER A 273 32.33 19.77 -30.07
CA SER A 273 33.70 19.78 -29.61
C SER A 273 33.88 20.32 -28.19
N CYS A 274 34.43 19.45 -27.37
CA CYS A 274 35.45 19.62 -26.32
C CYS A 274 35.58 20.94 -25.51
N ARG A 275 35.36 20.90 -24.22
CA ARG A 275 36.47 20.87 -23.21
C ARG A 275 35.90 20.49 -21.83
#